data_dbdd2cca465e49e330132de8aa4c7162
#
_entry.id   dbdd2cca465e49e330132de8aa4c7162
#
_cell.length_a   1.000
_cell.length_b   1.000
_cell.length_c   1.000
_cell.angle_alpha   90.00
_cell.angle_beta   90.00
_cell.angle_gamma   90.00
#
_symmetry.space_group_name_H-M   'P 1'
#
loop_
_entity.id
_entity.type
_entity.pdbx_description
1 polymer ?
#
loop_
_entity_poly.entity_id
_entity_poly.type
_entity_poly.pdbx_seq_one_letter_code
_entity_poly.pdbx_strand_id
1 'polypeptide(L)'
;MSIYTERAVALFREGYNCAQAVTGAFAEPFGMSQEDALRFSEGMGAGMGRLRLTCGAVSAMALLAGLKLSNGKPNDLATRKEVYAVVQEMTKAFQEKNGSIICAELLGAARPKHETAQPEARTAAYYQKRPCVGCVEDCAEIVERYLCGAGKE
;
A
#
# COMPACT_ATOMS: atom_id res chain seq x y z
N MET A 1 12.95 -12.49 3.75
CA MET A 1 11.92 -11.43 3.90
C MET A 1 12.40 -10.41 4.93
N SER A 2 12.33 -9.14 4.61
CA SER A 2 12.79 -8.10 5.52
C SER A 2 11.80 -7.89 6.68
N ILE A 3 12.26 -7.17 7.71
CA ILE A 3 11.38 -6.87 8.86
C ILE A 3 10.18 -6.02 8.45
N TYR A 4 10.33 -5.15 7.47
CA TYR A 4 9.22 -4.32 6.97
C TYR A 4 8.16 -5.17 6.28
N THR A 5 8.58 -6.10 5.44
CA THR A 5 7.67 -7.00 4.76
C THR A 5 6.98 -7.92 5.76
N GLU A 6 7.71 -8.42 6.75
CA GLU A 6 7.13 -9.23 7.82
C GLU A 6 6.07 -8.46 8.61
N ARG A 7 6.35 -7.20 8.96
CA ARG A 7 5.39 -6.34 9.66
C ARG A 7 4.14 -6.09 8.84
N ALA A 8 4.31 -5.81 7.54
CA ALA A 8 3.18 -5.54 6.66
C ALA A 8 2.28 -6.77 6.54
N VAL A 9 2.86 -7.94 6.33
CA VAL A 9 2.10 -9.19 6.25
C VAL A 9 1.41 -9.49 7.58
N ALA A 10 2.10 -9.30 8.71
CA ALA A 10 1.51 -9.52 10.03
C ALA A 10 0.30 -8.61 10.26
N LEU A 11 0.41 -7.34 9.95
CA LEU A 11 -0.71 -6.39 10.08
C LEU A 11 -1.89 -6.82 9.19
N PHE A 12 -1.62 -7.22 7.95
CA PHE A 12 -2.67 -7.67 7.06
C PHE A 12 -3.40 -8.89 7.63
N ARG A 13 -2.66 -9.84 8.18
CA ARG A 13 -3.25 -11.06 8.78
C ARG A 13 -3.96 -10.79 10.10
N GLU A 14 -3.63 -9.70 10.79
CA GLU A 14 -4.36 -9.26 11.99
C GLU A 14 -5.73 -8.66 11.66
N GLY A 15 -6.01 -8.40 10.38
CA GLY A 15 -7.30 -7.87 9.95
C GLY A 15 -7.26 -6.45 9.41
N TYR A 16 -6.09 -5.81 9.41
CA TYR A 16 -5.96 -4.49 8.78
C TYR A 16 -6.06 -4.62 7.26
N ASN A 17 -6.52 -3.58 6.57
CA ASN A 17 -6.60 -3.65 5.12
C ASN A 17 -5.23 -3.44 4.47
N CYS A 18 -5.17 -3.63 3.15
CA CYS A 18 -3.91 -3.56 2.41
C CYS A 18 -3.20 -2.22 2.54
N ALA A 19 -3.94 -1.12 2.57
CA ALA A 19 -3.35 0.22 2.74
C ALA A 19 -2.79 0.39 4.14
N GLN A 20 -3.55 -0.01 5.16
CA GLN A 20 -3.11 0.06 6.55
C GLN A 20 -1.88 -0.81 6.81
N ALA A 21 -1.87 -2.01 6.23
CA ALA A 21 -0.77 -2.94 6.43
C ALA A 21 0.56 -2.37 5.95
N VAL A 22 0.59 -1.83 4.74
CA VAL A 22 1.82 -1.25 4.17
C VAL A 22 2.19 0.05 4.91
N THR A 23 1.24 0.96 5.08
CA THR A 23 1.50 2.24 5.75
C THR A 23 1.96 2.03 7.19
N GLY A 24 1.27 1.15 7.93
CA GLY A 24 1.61 0.87 9.32
C GLY A 24 2.99 0.25 9.51
N ALA A 25 3.44 -0.54 8.55
CA ALA A 25 4.74 -1.19 8.64
C ALA A 25 5.92 -0.20 8.60
N PHE A 26 5.74 0.94 7.93
CA PHE A 26 6.81 1.94 7.76
C PHE A 26 6.60 3.22 8.57
N ALA A 27 5.47 3.34 9.28
CA ALA A 27 5.07 4.59 9.92
C ALA A 27 6.13 5.14 10.87
N GLU A 28 6.51 4.35 11.88
CA GLU A 28 7.43 4.80 12.91
C GLU A 28 8.81 5.19 12.36
N PRO A 29 9.44 4.37 11.51
CA PRO A 29 10.71 4.78 10.90
C PRO A 29 10.61 6.06 10.07
N PHE A 30 9.43 6.37 9.55
CA PHE A 30 9.20 7.57 8.73
C PHE A 30 8.65 8.75 9.53
N GLY A 31 8.56 8.63 10.86
CA GLY A 31 8.21 9.75 11.72
C GLY A 31 6.73 9.90 12.05
N MET A 32 5.91 8.88 11.84
CA MET A 32 4.50 8.89 12.19
C MET A 32 4.19 7.72 13.14
N SER A 33 3.34 7.93 14.15
CA SER A 33 2.93 6.82 15.00
C SER A 33 2.17 5.77 14.19
N GLN A 34 2.30 4.50 14.57
CA GLN A 34 1.57 3.45 13.89
C GLN A 34 0.06 3.66 14.00
N GLU A 35 -0.42 4.09 15.16
CA GLU A 35 -1.84 4.38 15.36
C GLU A 35 -2.36 5.41 14.37
N ASP A 36 -1.65 6.53 14.21
CA ASP A 36 -2.05 7.57 13.27
C ASP A 36 -2.01 7.07 11.83
N ALA A 37 -0.98 6.33 11.48
CA ALA A 37 -0.84 5.77 10.14
C ALA A 37 -1.98 4.80 9.81
N LEU A 38 -2.36 3.94 10.75
CA LEU A 38 -3.47 3.00 10.56
C LEU A 38 -4.80 3.71 10.38
N ARG A 39 -5.05 4.77 11.16
CA ARG A 39 -6.25 5.59 11.02
C ARG A 39 -6.26 6.36 9.70
N PHE A 40 -5.15 6.99 9.38
CA PHE A 40 -5.00 7.86 8.22
C PHE A 40 -5.20 7.11 6.91
N SER A 41 -4.74 5.87 6.83
CA SER A 41 -4.76 5.07 5.61
C SER A 41 -5.98 4.17 5.44
N GLU A 42 -6.84 4.05 6.46
CA GLU A 42 -7.95 3.09 6.43
C GLU A 42 -8.88 3.29 5.23
N GLY A 43 -9.19 4.53 4.88
CA GLY A 43 -10.08 4.84 3.76
C GLY A 43 -9.56 4.40 2.39
N MET A 44 -8.26 4.16 2.28
CA MET A 44 -7.64 3.73 1.01
C MET A 44 -7.78 2.23 0.74
N GLY A 45 -8.25 1.47 1.71
CA GLY A 45 -8.37 0.02 1.58
C GLY A 45 -9.39 -0.41 0.55
N ALA A 46 -9.20 -1.59 -0.01
CA ALA A 46 -10.10 -2.21 -0.99
C ALA A 46 -10.34 -1.33 -2.22
N GLY A 47 -9.28 -0.67 -2.69
CA GLY A 47 -9.33 0.18 -3.87
C GLY A 47 -10.07 1.49 -3.61
N MET A 48 -9.82 2.11 -2.47
CA MET A 48 -10.44 3.33 -1.95
C MET A 48 -11.89 3.07 -1.56
N GLY A 49 -12.08 2.77 -0.27
CA GLY A 49 -13.42 2.61 0.31
C GLY A 49 -14.26 1.52 -0.37
N ARG A 50 -13.62 0.46 -0.86
CA ARG A 50 -14.23 -0.66 -1.59
C ARG A 50 -14.78 -0.29 -2.97
N LEU A 51 -14.36 0.84 -3.51
CA LEU A 51 -14.71 1.22 -4.88
C LEU A 51 -13.92 0.44 -5.95
N ARG A 52 -12.96 -0.35 -5.53
CA ARG A 52 -12.13 -1.21 -6.39
C ARG A 52 -11.33 -0.44 -7.44
N LEU A 53 -10.92 0.76 -7.07
CA LEU A 53 -10.03 1.62 -7.87
C LEU A 53 -8.57 1.21 -7.61
N THR A 54 -7.68 2.16 -7.36
CA THR A 54 -6.28 1.86 -7.12
C THR A 54 -6.10 0.94 -5.91
N CYS A 55 -5.30 -0.11 -6.07
CA CYS A 55 -4.94 -1.03 -4.98
C CYS A 55 -4.48 -0.25 -3.75
N GLY A 56 -5.05 -0.59 -2.57
CA GLY A 56 -4.72 0.11 -1.32
C GLY A 56 -3.24 0.03 -0.96
N ALA A 57 -2.58 -1.08 -1.27
CA ALA A 57 -1.15 -1.21 -1.03
C ALA A 57 -0.34 -0.25 -1.92
N VAL A 58 -0.78 -0.04 -3.17
CA VAL A 58 -0.16 0.94 -4.07
C VAL A 58 -0.39 2.36 -3.56
N SER A 59 -1.62 2.68 -3.12
CA SER A 59 -1.92 3.98 -2.52
C SER A 59 -1.04 4.23 -1.28
N ALA A 60 -0.80 3.20 -0.47
CA ALA A 60 0.09 3.29 0.69
C ALA A 60 1.50 3.67 0.30
N MET A 61 2.01 3.16 -0.82
CA MET A 61 3.33 3.56 -1.31
C MET A 61 3.38 5.06 -1.60
N ALA A 62 2.33 5.61 -2.18
CA ALA A 62 2.25 7.04 -2.46
C ALA A 62 2.20 7.87 -1.17
N LEU A 63 1.42 7.42 -0.18
CA LEU A 63 1.36 8.07 1.13
C LEU A 63 2.73 8.08 1.81
N LEU A 64 3.43 6.96 1.77
CA LEU A 64 4.75 6.83 2.38
C LEU A 64 5.81 7.67 1.65
N ALA A 65 5.72 7.79 0.33
CA ALA A 65 6.61 8.67 -0.43
C ALA A 65 6.46 10.11 0.03
N GLY A 66 5.23 10.57 0.22
CA GLY A 66 4.97 11.91 0.74
C GLY A 66 5.52 12.08 2.15
N LEU A 67 5.26 11.12 3.03
CA LEU A 67 5.72 11.17 4.41
C LEU A 67 7.24 11.24 4.50
N LYS A 68 7.93 10.47 3.67
CA LYS A 68 9.40 10.38 3.69
C LYS A 68 10.09 11.57 3.02
N LEU A 69 9.54 12.06 1.91
CA LEU A 69 10.24 13.01 1.03
C LEU A 69 9.68 14.42 1.03
N SER A 70 8.41 14.60 1.36
CA SER A 70 7.75 15.90 1.29
C SER A 70 8.11 16.79 2.47
N ASN A 71 8.15 18.11 2.20
CA ASN A 71 8.25 19.11 3.26
C ASN A 71 6.90 19.83 3.50
N GLY A 72 5.86 19.47 2.76
CA GLY A 72 4.52 20.04 2.90
C GLY A 72 4.37 21.47 2.40
N LYS A 73 5.39 22.04 1.78
CA LYS A 73 5.35 23.44 1.31
C LYS A 73 4.67 23.54 -0.06
N PRO A 74 3.75 24.53 -0.25
CA PRO A 74 2.95 24.56 -1.47
C PRO A 74 3.71 25.01 -2.72
N ASN A 75 4.80 25.75 -2.54
CA ASN A 75 5.54 26.32 -3.67
C ASN A 75 6.87 25.65 -3.96
N ASP A 76 7.16 24.56 -3.28
CA ASP A 76 8.38 23.77 -3.51
C ASP A 76 8.12 22.73 -4.60
N LEU A 77 8.17 23.18 -5.85
CA LEU A 77 7.90 22.32 -6.99
C LEU A 77 8.98 21.28 -7.22
N ALA A 78 10.21 21.57 -6.79
CA ALA A 78 11.31 20.61 -6.91
C ALA A 78 11.07 19.39 -6.02
N THR A 79 10.67 19.59 -4.77
CA THR A 79 10.34 18.50 -3.85
C THR A 79 9.11 17.74 -4.34
N ARG A 80 8.08 18.45 -4.82
CA ARG A 80 6.89 17.81 -5.36
C ARG A 80 7.22 16.91 -6.55
N LYS A 81 8.08 17.38 -7.44
CA LYS A 81 8.55 16.59 -8.57
C LYS A 81 9.25 15.31 -8.12
N GLU A 82 10.08 15.41 -7.08
CA GLU A 82 10.78 14.26 -6.51
C GLU A 82 9.78 13.23 -5.96
N VAL A 83 8.78 13.68 -5.19
CA VAL A 83 7.74 12.80 -4.67
C VAL A 83 6.98 12.12 -5.80
N TYR A 84 6.55 12.88 -6.80
CA TYR A 84 5.82 12.33 -7.95
C TYR A 84 6.64 11.31 -8.73
N ALA A 85 7.92 11.61 -8.95
CA ALA A 85 8.80 10.70 -9.69
C ALA A 85 8.95 9.36 -8.97
N VAL A 86 9.16 9.39 -7.66
CA VAL A 86 9.27 8.16 -6.86
C VAL A 86 7.96 7.37 -6.87
N VAL A 87 6.81 8.05 -6.74
CA VAL A 87 5.51 7.39 -6.81
C VAL A 87 5.34 6.68 -8.17
N GLN A 88 5.71 7.35 -9.27
CA GLN A 88 5.63 6.74 -10.59
C GLN A 88 6.54 5.51 -10.72
N GLU A 89 7.78 5.61 -10.23
CA GLU A 89 8.72 4.48 -10.26
C GLU A 89 8.23 3.29 -9.46
N MET A 90 7.75 3.52 -8.24
CA MET A 90 7.23 2.45 -7.37
C MET A 90 5.98 1.82 -7.98
N THR A 91 5.08 2.64 -8.51
CA THR A 91 3.85 2.16 -9.14
C THR A 91 4.16 1.31 -10.37
N LYS A 92 5.12 1.76 -11.17
CA LYS A 92 5.56 1.01 -12.35
C LYS A 92 6.16 -0.35 -11.95
N ALA A 93 7.01 -0.37 -10.91
CA ALA A 93 7.59 -1.62 -10.43
C ALA A 93 6.50 -2.62 -9.98
N PHE A 94 5.48 -2.13 -9.29
CA PHE A 94 4.35 -2.96 -8.89
C PHE A 94 3.58 -3.48 -10.12
N GLN A 95 3.29 -2.60 -11.07
CA GLN A 95 2.52 -2.96 -12.26
C GLN A 95 3.26 -3.98 -13.13
N GLU A 96 4.56 -3.85 -13.28
CA GLU A 96 5.38 -4.82 -14.02
C GLU A 96 5.28 -6.22 -13.43
N LYS A 97 5.21 -6.32 -12.10
CA LYS A 97 5.14 -7.59 -11.41
C LYS A 97 3.73 -8.17 -11.34
N ASN A 98 2.70 -7.33 -11.23
CA ASN A 98 1.34 -7.76 -10.97
C ASN A 98 0.36 -7.54 -12.13
N GLY A 99 0.77 -6.86 -13.17
CA GLY A 99 -0.03 -6.63 -14.39
C GLY A 99 -0.99 -5.46 -14.32
N SER A 100 -1.33 -4.96 -13.13
CA SER A 100 -2.26 -3.84 -12.93
C SER A 100 -2.03 -3.21 -11.58
N ILE A 101 -2.54 -2.00 -11.39
CA ILE A 101 -2.63 -1.33 -10.08
C ILE A 101 -4.08 -1.19 -9.63
N ILE A 102 -5.02 -1.67 -10.43
CA ILE A 102 -6.46 -1.49 -10.17
C ILE A 102 -6.99 -2.69 -9.37
N CYS A 103 -7.59 -2.40 -8.21
CA CYS A 103 -8.08 -3.43 -7.29
C CYS A 103 -9.02 -4.42 -8.00
N ALA A 104 -9.98 -3.93 -8.77
CA ALA A 104 -10.91 -4.79 -9.50
C ALA A 104 -10.19 -5.76 -10.44
N GLU A 105 -9.16 -5.29 -11.14
CA GLU A 105 -8.39 -6.11 -12.07
C GLU A 105 -7.52 -7.13 -11.34
N LEU A 106 -6.91 -6.71 -10.23
CA LEU A 106 -6.08 -7.60 -9.42
C LEU A 106 -6.91 -8.73 -8.79
N LEU A 107 -8.12 -8.41 -8.31
CA LEU A 107 -9.02 -9.41 -7.73
C LEU A 107 -9.57 -10.37 -8.79
N GLY A 108 -9.86 -9.87 -9.99
CA GLY A 108 -10.42 -10.69 -11.05
C GLY A 108 -11.64 -11.49 -10.57
N ALA A 109 -11.58 -12.82 -10.65
CA ALA A 109 -12.67 -13.71 -10.26
C ALA A 109 -12.96 -13.68 -8.75
N ALA A 110 -12.03 -13.21 -7.92
CA ALA A 110 -12.23 -13.11 -6.47
C ALA A 110 -13.04 -11.87 -6.07
N ARG A 111 -13.32 -10.97 -7.01
CA ARG A 111 -14.12 -9.78 -6.74
C ARG A 111 -15.56 -10.17 -6.37
N PRO A 112 -16.12 -9.63 -5.26
CA PRO A 112 -17.51 -9.89 -4.90
C PRO A 112 -18.47 -9.44 -5.99
N LYS A 113 -19.56 -10.17 -6.18
CA LYS A 113 -20.59 -9.84 -7.19
C LYS A 113 -21.38 -8.59 -6.82
N HIS A 114 -21.59 -8.38 -5.53
CA HIS A 114 -22.33 -7.22 -5.02
C HIS A 114 -21.43 -6.46 -4.07
N GLU A 115 -21.12 -5.23 -4.45
CA GLU A 115 -20.24 -4.38 -3.68
C GLU A 115 -21.03 -3.41 -2.81
N THR A 116 -20.68 -3.37 -1.53
CA THR A 116 -21.20 -2.40 -0.56
C THR A 116 -20.03 -1.88 0.27
N ALA A 117 -20.29 -0.95 1.17
CA ALA A 117 -19.25 -0.48 2.09
C ALA A 117 -18.90 -1.49 3.18
N GLN A 118 -19.70 -2.57 3.32
CA GLN A 118 -19.47 -3.58 4.35
C GLN A 118 -18.23 -4.41 4.05
N PRO A 119 -17.19 -4.36 4.92
CA PRO A 119 -16.00 -5.19 4.73
C PRO A 119 -16.32 -6.68 4.87
N GLU A 120 -15.56 -7.50 4.16
CA GLU A 120 -15.69 -8.94 4.26
C GLU A 120 -15.00 -9.48 5.52
N ALA A 121 -15.55 -10.56 6.07
CA ALA A 121 -14.93 -11.25 7.18
C ALA A 121 -13.57 -11.85 6.74
N ARG A 122 -12.59 -11.79 7.63
CA ARG A 122 -11.25 -12.32 7.37
C ARG A 122 -11.21 -13.78 7.77
N THR A 123 -11.43 -14.65 6.78
CA THR A 123 -11.41 -16.10 6.94
C THR A 123 -10.21 -16.69 6.20
N ALA A 124 -9.90 -17.96 6.44
CA ALA A 124 -8.87 -18.65 5.68
C ALA A 124 -9.15 -18.61 4.18
N ALA A 125 -10.41 -18.78 3.80
CA ALA A 125 -10.83 -18.71 2.40
C ALA A 125 -10.57 -17.32 1.79
N TYR A 126 -10.79 -16.26 2.56
CA TYR A 126 -10.50 -14.89 2.12
C TYR A 126 -9.04 -14.76 1.70
N TYR A 127 -8.12 -15.17 2.58
CA TYR A 127 -6.69 -15.03 2.31
C TYR A 127 -6.22 -15.92 1.14
N GLN A 128 -6.79 -17.10 1.01
CA GLN A 128 -6.41 -18.03 -0.06
C GLN A 128 -6.88 -17.58 -1.45
N LYS A 129 -8.06 -16.98 -1.54
CA LYS A 129 -8.68 -16.60 -2.83
C LYS A 129 -8.15 -15.30 -3.39
N ARG A 130 -7.54 -14.46 -2.56
CA ARG A 130 -7.17 -13.11 -2.95
C ARG A 130 -5.65 -12.95 -3.10
N PRO A 131 -5.21 -12.14 -4.08
CA PRO A 131 -3.78 -11.85 -4.24
C PRO A 131 -3.26 -10.81 -3.25
N CYS A 132 -4.09 -10.34 -2.32
CA CYS A 132 -3.79 -9.18 -1.48
C CYS A 132 -2.55 -9.35 -0.61
N VAL A 133 -2.29 -10.55 -0.07
CA VAL A 133 -1.07 -10.81 0.71
C VAL A 133 0.16 -10.57 -0.16
N GLY A 134 0.16 -11.10 -1.38
CA GLY A 134 1.26 -10.89 -2.34
C GLY A 134 1.42 -9.43 -2.70
N CYS A 135 0.32 -8.70 -2.88
CA CYS A 135 0.36 -7.26 -3.16
C CYS A 135 0.99 -6.49 -2.00
N VAL A 136 0.63 -6.83 -0.76
CA VAL A 136 1.19 -6.22 0.44
C VAL A 136 2.70 -6.49 0.52
N GLU A 137 3.11 -7.75 0.30
CA GLU A 137 4.53 -8.12 0.28
C GLU A 137 5.30 -7.33 -0.77
N ASP A 138 4.78 -7.29 -2.00
CA ASP A 138 5.44 -6.59 -3.10
C ASP A 138 5.58 -5.10 -2.83
N CYS A 139 4.53 -4.47 -2.32
CA CYS A 139 4.58 -3.05 -2.01
C CYS A 139 5.56 -2.75 -0.87
N ALA A 140 5.61 -3.60 0.16
CA ALA A 140 6.58 -3.42 1.25
C ALA A 140 8.02 -3.53 0.73
N GLU A 141 8.30 -4.49 -0.12
CA GLU A 141 9.62 -4.64 -0.74
C GLU A 141 9.98 -3.43 -1.60
N ILE A 142 9.03 -2.93 -2.37
CA ILE A 142 9.23 -1.76 -3.23
C ILE A 142 9.48 -0.50 -2.39
N VAL A 143 8.71 -0.28 -1.33
CA VAL A 143 8.92 0.87 -0.43
C VAL A 143 10.32 0.80 0.19
N GLU A 144 10.72 -0.35 0.69
CA GLU A 144 12.05 -0.51 1.28
C GLU A 144 13.14 -0.17 0.27
N ARG A 145 12.99 -0.67 -0.95
CA ARG A 145 13.96 -0.45 -2.02
C ARG A 145 14.08 1.02 -2.42
N TYR A 146 12.95 1.70 -2.59
CA TYR A 146 12.95 3.08 -3.11
C TYR A 146 13.02 4.16 -2.03
N LEU A 147 12.53 3.89 -0.83
CA LEU A 147 12.44 4.89 0.24
C LEU A 147 13.40 4.66 1.41
N CYS A 148 13.92 3.44 1.56
CA CYS A 148 14.87 3.11 2.64
C CYS A 148 16.30 2.96 2.13
N GLY A 149 16.54 3.22 0.85
CA GLY A 149 17.86 3.13 0.25
C GLY A 149 18.32 1.72 -0.09
N ALA A 150 17.63 0.69 0.36
CA ALA A 150 17.98 -0.69 0.04
C ALA A 150 17.78 -0.96 -1.46
N GLY A 151 18.85 -1.39 -2.14
CA GLY A 151 18.78 -1.70 -3.56
C GLY A 151 18.80 -0.50 -4.49
N LYS A 152 19.01 0.71 -3.97
CA LYS A 152 19.18 1.91 -4.79
C LYS A 152 20.62 2.10 -5.30
N GLU A 153 21.52 1.38 -4.73
CA GLU A 153 22.93 1.48 -5.05
C GLU A 153 23.29 0.76 -6.34
#